data_cf6ebb591534fa3990eb9d975fab5978
#
_entry.id   cf6ebb591534fa3990eb9d975fab5978
#
_cell.length_a   1.000
_cell.length_b   1.000
_cell.length_c   1.000
_cell.angle_alpha   90.00
_cell.angle_beta   90.00
_cell.angle_gamma   90.00
#
_symmetry.space_group_name_H-M   'P 1'
#
loop_
_entity.id
_entity.type
_entity.pdbx_description
1 polymer ?
#
loop_
_entity_poly.entity_id
_entity_poly.type
_entity_poly.pdbx_seq_one_letter_code
_entity_poly.pdbx_strand_id
1 'polypeptide(L)'
;MSVLEDRIVMAEQSDELTLDKMFEWLEPAPEGFKVEIVQGAIYMSPQRDNHWDIILDIVEQLRAKYPRQRLKSDVRIDYPGRLNGYASDVVALKEGAVQDDKGRWRYQDVEFVAEVISKDTAANDYGPKLETYAAAGVPVYLIVDPYTGEWHLHARPKGGEYRANLTLDFGDEIDLTQTPVGIKLTTAEFPREGGAPAKAASGNA
;
A
#
# COMPACT_ATOMS: atom_id res chain seq x y z
N MET A 1 37.49 18.21 33.22
CA MET A 1 36.29 17.85 32.44
C MET A 1 35.58 16.71 33.15
N SER A 2 34.34 16.89 33.48
CA SER A 2 33.61 15.93 34.31
C SER A 2 32.95 14.86 33.40
N VAL A 3 32.91 13.63 33.87
CA VAL A 3 32.24 12.49 33.19
C VAL A 3 30.77 12.80 32.84
N LEU A 4 30.17 13.78 33.51
CA LEU A 4 28.80 14.25 33.23
C LEU A 4 28.72 15.10 31.95
N GLU A 5 29.72 15.92 31.66
CA GLU A 5 29.78 16.75 30.44
C GLU A 5 29.97 15.88 29.19
N ASP A 6 30.82 14.84 29.29
CA ASP A 6 31.00 13.87 28.21
C ASP A 6 29.70 13.06 27.89
N ARG A 7 28.88 12.77 28.93
CA ARG A 7 27.58 12.11 28.76
C ARG A 7 26.52 13.00 28.10
N ILE A 8 26.55 14.31 28.41
CA ILE A 8 25.62 15.27 27.80
C ILE A 8 25.97 15.50 26.32
N VAL A 9 27.27 15.62 26.00
CA VAL A 9 27.73 15.74 24.60
C VAL A 9 27.40 14.48 23.77
N MET A 10 27.48 13.29 24.39
CA MET A 10 27.09 12.02 23.73
C MET A 10 25.57 11.91 23.57
N ALA A 11 24.76 12.53 24.41
CA ALA A 11 23.30 12.55 24.29
C ALA A 11 22.81 13.56 23.23
N GLU A 12 23.57 14.64 22.98
CA GLU A 12 23.29 15.61 21.92
C GLU A 12 23.68 15.11 20.51
N GLN A 13 24.51 14.08 20.42
CA GLN A 13 24.86 13.37 19.19
C GLN A 13 24.00 12.10 18.98
N SER A 14 22.82 11.99 19.57
CA SER A 14 21.88 10.95 19.15
C SER A 14 21.45 11.27 17.73
N ASP A 15 22.11 10.66 16.76
CA ASP A 15 21.72 10.63 15.36
C ASP A 15 20.22 10.38 15.28
N GLU A 16 19.45 11.37 14.85
CA GLU A 16 18.00 11.25 14.74
C GLU A 16 17.67 10.04 13.87
N LEU A 17 16.85 9.13 14.38
CA LEU A 17 16.45 7.93 13.67
C LEU A 17 15.67 8.31 12.42
N THR A 18 16.17 7.99 11.24
CA THR A 18 15.55 8.28 9.94
C THR A 18 15.09 6.99 9.28
N LEU A 19 14.12 7.10 8.36
CA LEU A 19 13.68 5.97 7.54
C LEU A 19 14.85 5.32 6.79
N ASP A 20 15.77 6.12 6.25
CA ASP A 20 16.93 5.61 5.51
C ASP A 20 17.81 4.72 6.38
N LYS A 21 18.13 5.16 7.62
CA LYS A 21 18.87 4.35 8.58
C LYS A 21 18.14 3.07 8.95
N MET A 22 16.82 3.14 9.16
CA MET A 22 16.04 1.96 9.50
C MET A 22 16.06 0.92 8.35
N PHE A 23 15.89 1.36 7.11
CA PHE A 23 15.96 0.46 5.96
C PHE A 23 17.38 -0.07 5.75
N GLU A 24 18.44 0.73 5.96
CA GLU A 24 19.84 0.30 5.88
C GLU A 24 20.14 -0.83 6.87
N TRP A 25 19.58 -0.78 8.09
CA TRP A 25 19.75 -1.85 9.07
C TRP A 25 19.06 -3.17 8.68
N LEU A 26 18.08 -3.10 7.78
CA LEU A 26 17.30 -4.24 7.31
C LEU A 26 17.82 -4.81 5.99
N GLU A 27 18.87 -4.23 5.42
CA GLU A 27 19.48 -4.71 4.19
C GLU A 27 20.67 -5.66 4.46
N PRO A 28 20.74 -6.82 3.75
CA PRO A 28 19.71 -7.31 2.82
C PRO A 28 18.50 -7.87 3.55
N ALA A 29 17.31 -7.47 3.12
CA ALA A 29 16.07 -8.10 3.61
C ALA A 29 16.08 -9.60 3.29
N PRO A 30 15.50 -10.46 4.16
CA PRO A 30 15.36 -11.87 3.84
C PRO A 30 14.59 -12.07 2.54
N GLU A 31 15.08 -12.95 1.68
CA GLU A 31 14.43 -13.28 0.40
C GLU A 31 12.99 -13.76 0.63
N GLY A 32 12.05 -13.28 -0.19
CA GLY A 32 10.63 -13.62 -0.10
C GLY A 32 9.84 -12.84 0.97
N PHE A 33 10.45 -11.79 1.57
CA PHE A 33 9.75 -10.93 2.52
C PHE A 33 9.67 -9.49 2.01
N LYS A 34 8.47 -8.91 2.13
CA LYS A 34 8.23 -7.47 2.01
C LYS A 34 8.55 -6.80 3.35
N VAL A 35 9.26 -5.68 3.31
CA VAL A 35 9.60 -4.90 4.51
C VAL A 35 8.96 -3.53 4.43
N GLU A 36 8.23 -3.17 5.47
CA GLU A 36 7.58 -1.87 5.63
C GLU A 36 7.88 -1.27 7.02
N ILE A 37 7.88 0.04 7.10
CA ILE A 37 7.99 0.77 8.36
C ILE A 37 6.71 1.59 8.52
N VAL A 38 5.92 1.27 9.53
CA VAL A 38 4.64 1.91 9.84
C VAL A 38 4.75 2.58 11.21
N GLN A 39 4.69 3.90 11.24
CA GLN A 39 4.85 4.71 12.47
C GLN A 39 6.11 4.36 13.26
N GLY A 40 7.19 4.01 12.56
CA GLY A 40 8.47 3.63 13.15
C GLY A 40 8.58 2.17 13.62
N ALA A 41 7.54 1.36 13.49
CA ALA A 41 7.59 -0.08 13.69
C ALA A 41 7.90 -0.81 12.39
N ILE A 42 8.76 -1.82 12.46
CA ILE A 42 9.17 -2.63 11.30
C ILE A 42 8.22 -3.82 11.17
N TYR A 43 7.70 -4.00 9.96
CA TYR A 43 6.88 -5.14 9.59
C TYR A 43 7.53 -5.91 8.45
N MET A 44 7.51 -7.24 8.55
CA MET A 44 8.03 -8.14 7.53
C MET A 44 6.93 -9.15 7.20
N SER A 45 6.46 -9.14 5.96
CA SER A 45 5.38 -9.99 5.50
C SER A 45 5.88 -10.95 4.41
N PRO A 46 5.65 -12.27 4.53
CA PRO A 46 5.96 -13.21 3.45
C PRO A 46 5.00 -12.97 2.28
N GLN A 47 5.53 -13.06 1.07
CA GLN A 47 4.71 -13.07 -0.15
C GLN A 47 3.93 -14.40 -0.22
N ARG A 48 2.65 -14.34 -0.67
CA ARG A 48 1.74 -15.50 -0.77
C ARG A 48 1.11 -15.58 -2.16
N ASP A 49 0.87 -16.78 -2.67
CA ASP A 49 0.36 -16.99 -4.03
C ASP A 49 -1.00 -16.29 -4.27
N ASN A 50 -1.97 -16.47 -3.36
CA ASN A 50 -3.30 -15.84 -3.50
C ASN A 50 -3.24 -14.30 -3.52
N HIS A 51 -2.28 -13.69 -2.80
CA HIS A 51 -2.06 -12.25 -2.86
C HIS A 51 -1.59 -11.84 -4.24
N TRP A 52 -0.66 -12.62 -4.82
CA TRP A 52 -0.12 -12.32 -6.15
C TRP A 52 -1.20 -12.36 -7.23
N ASP A 53 -2.12 -13.33 -7.17
CA ASP A 53 -3.23 -13.44 -8.13
C ASP A 53 -4.12 -12.18 -8.10
N ILE A 54 -4.47 -11.69 -6.91
CA ILE A 54 -5.25 -10.45 -6.75
C ILE A 54 -4.45 -9.23 -7.24
N ILE A 55 -3.17 -9.12 -6.86
CA ILE A 55 -2.29 -8.02 -7.28
C ILE A 55 -2.19 -7.99 -8.80
N LEU A 56 -1.95 -9.14 -9.43
CA LEU A 56 -1.82 -9.26 -10.89
C LEU A 56 -3.10 -8.83 -11.60
N ASP A 57 -4.25 -9.32 -11.13
CA ASP A 57 -5.56 -8.97 -11.73
C ASP A 57 -5.83 -7.46 -11.64
N ILE A 58 -5.59 -6.84 -10.49
CA ILE A 58 -5.70 -5.37 -10.35
C ILE A 58 -4.76 -4.65 -11.32
N VAL A 59 -3.50 -5.08 -11.40
CA VAL A 59 -2.50 -4.47 -12.29
C VAL A 59 -2.91 -4.61 -13.76
N GLU A 60 -3.38 -5.77 -14.20
CA GLU A 60 -3.84 -6.01 -15.56
C GLU A 60 -5.02 -5.10 -15.93
N GLN A 61 -6.00 -4.96 -15.05
CA GLN A 61 -7.14 -4.07 -15.26
C GLN A 61 -6.72 -2.58 -15.29
N LEU A 62 -5.82 -2.16 -14.39
CA LEU A 62 -5.29 -0.79 -14.38
C LEU A 62 -4.49 -0.46 -15.64
N ARG A 63 -3.97 -1.46 -16.38
CA ARG A 63 -3.29 -1.28 -17.67
C ARG A 63 -4.17 -0.65 -18.75
N ALA A 64 -5.48 -0.69 -18.61
CA ALA A 64 -6.40 0.03 -19.50
C ALA A 64 -6.22 1.55 -19.42
N LYS A 65 -5.75 2.07 -18.28
CA LYS A 65 -5.56 3.51 -18.02
C LYS A 65 -4.09 3.90 -17.88
N TYR A 66 -3.29 3.06 -17.24
CA TYR A 66 -1.92 3.38 -16.89
C TYR A 66 -0.91 2.60 -17.75
N PRO A 67 0.06 3.26 -18.39
CA PRO A 67 1.19 2.56 -18.99
C PRO A 67 1.99 1.82 -17.89
N ARG A 68 2.65 0.71 -18.27
CA ARG A 68 3.38 -0.17 -17.34
C ARG A 68 4.32 0.58 -16.39
N GLN A 69 5.00 1.61 -16.90
CA GLN A 69 5.98 2.37 -16.14
C GLN A 69 5.38 3.16 -14.97
N ARG A 70 4.07 3.40 -15.00
CA ARG A 70 3.34 4.12 -13.95
C ARG A 70 2.72 3.19 -12.89
N LEU A 71 2.76 1.88 -13.11
CA LEU A 71 2.31 0.87 -12.15
C LEU A 71 3.51 0.31 -11.41
N LYS A 72 3.41 0.23 -10.08
CA LYS A 72 4.45 -0.27 -9.18
C LYS A 72 3.86 -1.27 -8.20
N SER A 73 4.69 -2.20 -7.75
CA SER A 73 4.41 -3.15 -6.68
C SER A 73 5.67 -3.32 -5.85
N ASP A 74 5.53 -3.44 -4.54
CA ASP A 74 6.63 -3.64 -3.59
C ASP A 74 7.77 -2.61 -3.70
N VAL A 75 7.44 -1.37 -4.05
CA VAL A 75 8.42 -0.28 -4.15
C VAL A 75 8.23 0.68 -2.99
N ARG A 76 9.31 0.91 -2.24
CA ARG A 76 9.29 1.84 -1.12
C ARG A 76 8.87 3.23 -1.57
N ILE A 77 7.87 3.78 -0.90
CA ILE A 77 7.45 5.18 -0.96
C ILE A 77 7.40 5.71 0.47
N ASP A 78 8.07 6.84 0.70
CA ASP A 78 8.08 7.49 2.01
C ASP A 78 6.88 8.45 2.10
N TYR A 79 6.03 8.22 3.10
CA TYR A 79 4.80 8.99 3.34
C TYR A 79 4.98 9.99 4.50
N PRO A 80 4.12 11.04 4.60
CA PRO A 80 4.19 11.99 5.69
C PRO A 80 3.88 11.33 7.05
N GLY A 81 4.29 12.03 8.13
CA GLY A 81 4.15 11.55 9.49
C GLY A 81 5.44 10.94 10.04
N ARG A 82 5.34 10.25 11.18
CA ARG A 82 6.50 9.72 11.87
C ARG A 82 6.94 8.38 11.27
N LEU A 83 8.01 8.38 10.48
CA LEU A 83 8.69 7.19 9.99
C LEU A 83 7.74 6.20 9.27
N ASN A 84 7.15 6.66 8.16
CA ASN A 84 6.25 5.89 7.32
C ASN A 84 6.91 5.60 5.95
N GLY A 85 7.42 4.39 5.78
CA GLY A 85 7.99 3.90 4.52
C GLY A 85 7.28 2.61 4.11
N TYR A 86 6.40 2.69 3.10
CA TYR A 86 5.55 1.58 2.69
C TYR A 86 5.98 1.02 1.34
N ALA A 87 5.81 -0.27 1.16
CA ALA A 87 5.99 -1.01 -0.08
C ALA A 87 4.64 -1.63 -0.48
N SER A 88 3.72 -0.77 -0.92
CA SER A 88 2.33 -1.15 -1.20
C SER A 88 2.23 -2.20 -2.31
N ASP A 89 1.21 -3.06 -2.23
CA ASP A 89 1.01 -4.17 -3.17
C ASP A 89 0.75 -3.67 -4.59
N VAL A 90 -0.04 -2.61 -4.76
CA VAL A 90 -0.23 -1.94 -6.06
C VAL A 90 -0.22 -0.43 -5.87
N VAL A 91 0.55 0.26 -6.70
CA VAL A 91 0.57 1.72 -6.78
C VAL A 91 0.41 2.15 -8.24
N ALA A 92 -0.51 3.10 -8.50
CA ALA A 92 -0.55 3.81 -9.77
C ALA A 92 -0.10 5.26 -9.57
N LEU A 93 0.84 5.69 -10.41
CA LEU A 93 1.42 7.02 -10.38
C LEU A 93 0.74 7.93 -11.41
N LYS A 94 0.61 9.22 -11.12
CA LYS A 94 0.10 10.22 -12.06
C LYS A 94 1.01 10.39 -13.28
N GLU A 95 0.50 11.00 -14.30
CA GLU A 95 1.30 11.39 -15.46
C GLU A 95 2.41 12.36 -15.08
N GLY A 96 3.60 12.16 -15.63
CA GLY A 96 4.78 13.00 -15.32
C GLY A 96 5.43 12.72 -13.98
N ALA A 97 5.04 11.65 -13.25
CA ALA A 97 5.72 11.25 -12.03
C ALA A 97 7.21 10.99 -12.28
N VAL A 98 8.06 11.53 -11.40
CA VAL A 98 9.51 11.39 -11.47
C VAL A 98 10.07 10.94 -10.12
N GLN A 99 11.15 10.19 -10.15
CA GLN A 99 11.89 9.80 -8.95
C GLN A 99 12.69 10.98 -8.40
N ASP A 100 12.92 10.98 -7.09
CA ASP A 100 13.83 11.92 -6.43
C ASP A 100 15.32 11.57 -6.71
N ASP A 101 16.24 12.38 -6.17
CA ASP A 101 17.70 12.18 -6.33
C ASP A 101 18.21 10.84 -5.75
N LYS A 102 17.41 10.17 -4.93
CA LYS A 102 17.69 8.84 -4.38
C LYS A 102 17.01 7.71 -5.16
N GLY A 103 16.37 8.02 -6.29
CA GLY A 103 15.67 7.06 -7.13
C GLY A 103 14.32 6.60 -6.56
N ARG A 104 13.70 7.35 -5.62
CA ARG A 104 12.44 7.00 -4.99
C ARG A 104 11.27 7.77 -5.57
N TRP A 105 10.11 7.13 -5.65
CA TRP A 105 8.87 7.78 -6.03
C TRP A 105 8.34 8.65 -4.89
N ARG A 106 7.74 9.78 -5.24
CA ARG A 106 7.18 10.71 -4.26
C ARG A 106 5.71 10.38 -4.00
N TYR A 107 5.27 10.40 -2.75
CA TYR A 107 3.87 10.14 -2.40
C TYR A 107 2.89 11.12 -3.06
N GLN A 108 3.31 12.36 -3.35
CA GLN A 108 2.50 13.35 -4.05
C GLN A 108 2.16 12.97 -5.49
N ASP A 109 2.85 11.97 -6.04
CA ASP A 109 2.64 11.49 -7.40
C ASP A 109 1.77 10.22 -7.42
N VAL A 110 1.31 9.74 -6.26
CA VAL A 110 0.43 8.57 -6.13
C VAL A 110 -1.02 8.95 -6.38
N GLU A 111 -1.69 8.25 -7.30
CA GLU A 111 -3.13 8.41 -7.60
C GLU A 111 -3.99 7.27 -7.05
N PHE A 112 -3.40 6.09 -6.92
CA PHE A 112 -4.08 4.89 -6.46
C PHE A 112 -3.13 4.01 -5.67
N VAL A 113 -3.63 3.46 -4.57
CA VAL A 113 -2.97 2.39 -3.80
C VAL A 113 -3.96 1.26 -3.60
N ALA A 114 -3.51 0.02 -3.76
CA ALA A 114 -4.22 -1.15 -3.23
C ALA A 114 -3.31 -1.94 -2.29
N GLU A 115 -3.90 -2.46 -1.22
CA GLU A 115 -3.30 -3.42 -0.29
C GLU A 115 -4.17 -4.67 -0.22
N VAL A 116 -3.56 -5.83 -0.38
CA VAL A 116 -4.20 -7.13 -0.23
C VAL A 116 -3.91 -7.62 1.18
N ILE A 117 -4.94 -7.83 1.97
CA ILE A 117 -4.81 -8.11 3.41
C ILE A 117 -4.01 -9.39 3.68
N SER A 118 -2.98 -9.23 4.51
CA SER A 118 -2.28 -10.32 5.18
C SER A 118 -2.77 -10.44 6.62
N LYS A 119 -3.09 -11.65 7.07
CA LYS A 119 -3.70 -11.89 8.39
C LYS A 119 -2.93 -11.26 9.55
N ASP A 120 -1.60 -11.30 9.47
CA ASP A 120 -0.74 -10.86 10.56
C ASP A 120 -0.53 -9.34 10.61
N THR A 121 -0.78 -8.64 9.50
CA THR A 121 -0.55 -7.18 9.36
C THR A 121 -1.83 -6.40 9.04
N ALA A 122 -2.99 -7.05 8.96
CA ALA A 122 -4.28 -6.44 8.60
C ALA A 122 -4.58 -5.14 9.36
N ALA A 123 -4.27 -5.09 10.66
CA ALA A 123 -4.50 -3.92 11.48
C ALA A 123 -3.77 -2.66 10.98
N ASN A 124 -2.64 -2.81 10.28
CA ASN A 124 -1.92 -1.69 9.69
C ASN A 124 -2.67 -1.09 8.51
N ASP A 125 -3.25 -1.93 7.65
CA ASP A 125 -3.94 -1.51 6.43
C ASP A 125 -5.28 -0.83 6.75
N TYR A 126 -6.02 -1.37 7.72
CA TYR A 126 -7.29 -0.79 8.20
C TYR A 126 -7.12 0.43 9.13
N GLY A 127 -5.94 0.68 9.66
CA GLY A 127 -5.66 1.75 10.62
C GLY A 127 -4.56 2.70 10.17
N PRO A 128 -3.31 2.55 10.64
CA PRO A 128 -2.23 3.52 10.42
C PRO A 128 -1.97 3.86 8.95
N LYS A 129 -2.03 2.89 8.02
CA LYS A 129 -1.86 3.14 6.59
C LYS A 129 -3.03 3.92 6.01
N LEU A 130 -4.28 3.57 6.37
CA LEU A 130 -5.48 4.31 5.96
C LEU A 130 -5.39 5.79 6.34
N GLU A 131 -5.03 6.09 7.60
CA GLU A 131 -4.83 7.44 8.09
C GLU A 131 -3.69 8.16 7.34
N THR A 132 -2.58 7.46 7.12
CA THR A 132 -1.42 8.01 6.42
C THR A 132 -1.72 8.33 4.97
N TYR A 133 -2.39 7.43 4.23
CA TYR A 133 -2.79 7.68 2.84
C TYR A 133 -3.77 8.85 2.73
N ALA A 134 -4.74 8.94 3.64
CA ALA A 134 -5.67 10.06 3.70
C ALA A 134 -4.95 11.39 3.97
N ALA A 135 -4.02 11.42 4.95
CA ALA A 135 -3.22 12.60 5.28
C ALA A 135 -2.28 13.01 4.14
N ALA A 136 -1.72 12.02 3.42
CA ALA A 136 -0.90 12.23 2.22
C ALA A 136 -1.71 12.74 1.01
N GLY A 137 -3.03 12.68 1.07
CA GLY A 137 -3.91 13.08 -0.03
C GLY A 137 -3.97 12.09 -1.19
N VAL A 138 -3.64 10.81 -0.95
CA VAL A 138 -3.77 9.75 -1.96
C VAL A 138 -5.23 9.66 -2.40
N PRO A 139 -5.56 9.89 -3.69
CA PRO A 139 -6.95 10.03 -4.13
C PRO A 139 -7.81 8.80 -3.92
N VAL A 140 -7.21 7.60 -4.06
CA VAL A 140 -7.90 6.31 -3.95
C VAL A 140 -7.03 5.33 -3.16
N TYR A 141 -7.61 4.77 -2.11
CA TYR A 141 -7.07 3.65 -1.36
C TYR A 141 -8.05 2.49 -1.37
N LEU A 142 -7.61 1.34 -1.86
CA LEU A 142 -8.38 0.11 -1.96
C LEU A 142 -7.78 -0.94 -1.03
N ILE A 143 -8.58 -1.47 -0.12
CA ILE A 143 -8.23 -2.65 0.66
C ILE A 143 -8.98 -3.84 0.07
N VAL A 144 -8.27 -4.94 -0.20
CA VAL A 144 -8.85 -6.19 -0.69
C VAL A 144 -8.60 -7.26 0.35
N ASP A 145 -9.67 -7.78 0.95
CA ASP A 145 -9.57 -8.79 2.02
C ASP A 145 -10.01 -10.17 1.54
N PRO A 146 -9.07 -11.06 1.18
CA PRO A 146 -9.40 -12.41 0.74
C PRO A 146 -9.96 -13.30 1.85
N TYR A 147 -9.80 -12.94 3.14
CA TYR A 147 -10.30 -13.72 4.27
C TYR A 147 -11.80 -13.51 4.49
N THR A 148 -12.29 -12.28 4.31
CA THR A 148 -13.72 -11.97 4.35
C THR A 148 -14.37 -12.10 2.98
N GLY A 149 -13.58 -11.93 1.92
CA GLY A 149 -14.06 -11.86 0.54
C GLY A 149 -14.75 -10.54 0.24
N GLU A 150 -14.27 -9.47 0.88
CA GLU A 150 -14.76 -8.11 0.72
C GLU A 150 -13.66 -7.20 0.18
N TRP A 151 -14.06 -6.11 -0.43
CA TRP A 151 -13.18 -5.00 -0.74
C TRP A 151 -13.70 -3.71 -0.11
N HIS A 152 -12.76 -2.82 0.29
CA HIS A 152 -13.07 -1.54 0.92
C HIS A 152 -12.43 -0.43 0.10
N LEU A 153 -13.27 0.43 -0.47
CA LEU A 153 -12.85 1.59 -1.24
C LEU A 153 -12.90 2.85 -0.36
N HIS A 154 -11.78 3.54 -0.27
CA HIS A 154 -11.63 4.83 0.38
C HIS A 154 -11.21 5.86 -0.65
N ALA A 155 -11.99 6.96 -0.80
CA ALA A 155 -11.73 7.98 -1.80
C ALA A 155 -12.04 9.40 -1.28
N ARG A 156 -11.65 10.42 -2.07
CA ARG A 156 -11.87 11.84 -1.77
C ARG A 156 -11.24 12.26 -0.44
N PRO A 157 -9.91 12.17 -0.28
CA PRO A 157 -9.23 12.61 0.94
C PRO A 157 -9.43 14.12 1.16
N LYS A 158 -9.78 14.50 2.38
CA LYS A 158 -9.95 15.90 2.79
C LYS A 158 -9.73 16.06 4.28
N GLY A 159 -8.77 16.91 4.66
CA GLY A 159 -8.47 17.18 6.07
C GLY A 159 -7.92 15.95 6.81
N GLY A 160 -7.18 15.09 6.11
CA GLY A 160 -6.57 13.88 6.68
C GLY A 160 -7.51 12.67 6.79
N GLU A 161 -8.69 12.72 6.20
CA GLU A 161 -9.66 11.63 6.22
C GLU A 161 -10.24 11.39 4.82
N TYR A 162 -10.62 10.14 4.52
CA TYR A 162 -11.42 9.82 3.33
C TYR A 162 -12.89 10.14 3.55
N ARG A 163 -13.51 10.88 2.61
CA ARG A 163 -14.92 11.32 2.68
C ARG A 163 -15.88 10.37 1.96
N ALA A 164 -15.38 9.46 1.15
CA ALA A 164 -16.16 8.42 0.49
C ALA A 164 -15.59 7.07 0.88
N ASN A 165 -16.45 6.24 1.48
CA ASN A 165 -16.09 4.89 1.94
C ASN A 165 -17.19 3.94 1.47
N LEU A 166 -16.81 2.82 0.85
CA LEU A 166 -17.72 1.79 0.36
C LEU A 166 -17.09 0.42 0.62
N THR A 167 -17.89 -0.52 1.13
CA THR A 167 -17.51 -1.92 1.28
C THR A 167 -18.53 -2.78 0.57
N LEU A 168 -18.05 -3.69 -0.30
CA LEU A 168 -18.88 -4.66 -1.01
C LEU A 168 -18.14 -6.00 -1.11
N ASP A 169 -18.85 -7.05 -1.55
CA ASP A 169 -18.32 -8.39 -1.69
C ASP A 169 -17.50 -8.59 -2.98
N PHE A 170 -16.64 -9.60 -2.99
CA PHE A 170 -16.04 -10.09 -4.23
C PHE A 170 -17.13 -10.58 -5.19
N GLY A 171 -17.02 -10.17 -6.45
CA GLY A 171 -18.03 -10.29 -7.47
C GLY A 171 -18.71 -8.96 -7.80
N ASP A 172 -18.76 -8.02 -6.85
CA ASP A 172 -19.21 -6.66 -7.10
C ASP A 172 -18.11 -5.83 -7.78
N GLU A 173 -18.53 -4.89 -8.64
CA GLU A 173 -17.64 -4.02 -9.40
C GLU A 173 -17.15 -2.85 -8.55
N ILE A 174 -15.85 -2.54 -8.62
CA ILE A 174 -15.26 -1.34 -8.01
C ILE A 174 -15.35 -0.18 -9.00
N ASP A 175 -16.26 0.75 -8.78
CA ASP A 175 -16.44 1.92 -9.65
C ASP A 175 -15.52 3.08 -9.25
N LEU A 176 -14.45 3.28 -10.01
CA LEU A 176 -13.49 4.39 -9.86
C LEU A 176 -13.69 5.51 -10.89
N THR A 177 -14.82 5.53 -11.62
CA THR A 177 -15.06 6.50 -12.72
C THR A 177 -15.10 7.95 -12.25
N GLN A 178 -15.44 8.19 -10.98
CA GLN A 178 -15.48 9.53 -10.36
C GLN A 178 -14.18 9.87 -9.60
N THR A 179 -13.10 9.15 -9.85
CA THR A 179 -11.76 9.37 -9.29
C THR A 179 -10.75 9.65 -10.42
N PRO A 180 -9.52 10.06 -10.13
CA PRO A 180 -8.48 10.21 -11.16
C PRO A 180 -8.19 8.91 -11.94
N VAL A 181 -8.47 7.74 -11.35
CA VAL A 181 -8.32 6.43 -12.01
C VAL A 181 -9.25 6.28 -13.20
N GLY A 182 -10.52 6.69 -13.08
CA GLY A 182 -11.46 6.87 -14.18
C GLY A 182 -11.93 5.59 -14.88
N ILE A 183 -11.76 4.42 -14.28
CA ILE A 183 -12.20 3.11 -14.81
C ILE A 183 -12.98 2.33 -13.76
N LYS A 184 -13.53 1.20 -14.15
CA LYS A 184 -14.11 0.20 -13.25
C LYS A 184 -13.21 -1.02 -13.20
N LEU A 185 -13.14 -1.67 -12.03
CA LEU A 185 -12.44 -2.93 -11.83
C LEU A 185 -13.46 -4.02 -11.48
N THR A 186 -13.30 -5.22 -12.05
CA THR A 186 -14.06 -6.39 -11.63
C THR A 186 -13.30 -7.14 -10.54
N THR A 187 -14.02 -7.79 -9.65
CA THR A 187 -13.48 -8.63 -8.58
C THR A 187 -13.94 -10.09 -8.71
N ALA A 188 -14.51 -10.44 -9.87
CA ALA A 188 -15.13 -11.75 -10.10
C ALA A 188 -14.14 -12.92 -9.98
N GLU A 189 -12.88 -12.69 -10.31
CA GLU A 189 -11.81 -13.70 -10.28
C GLU A 189 -10.97 -13.63 -8.99
N PHE A 190 -11.27 -12.72 -8.05
CA PHE A 190 -10.48 -12.61 -6.82
C PHE A 190 -10.61 -13.86 -5.97
N PRO A 191 -9.50 -14.57 -5.66
CA PRO A 191 -9.52 -15.75 -4.82
C PRO A 191 -9.84 -15.39 -3.36
N ARG A 192 -10.54 -16.32 -2.66
CA ARG A 192 -10.77 -16.24 -1.22
C ARG A 192 -9.78 -17.13 -0.49
N GLU A 193 -9.22 -16.66 0.62
CA GLU A 193 -8.39 -17.49 1.50
C GLU A 193 -9.24 -18.57 2.18
N GLY A 194 -8.81 -19.84 2.07
CA GLY A 194 -9.50 -20.99 2.68
C GLY A 194 -10.81 -21.39 1.98
N GLY A 195 -11.18 -20.77 0.88
CA GLY A 195 -12.36 -21.09 0.08
C GLY A 195 -12.02 -21.97 -1.13
N ALA A 196 -12.96 -22.83 -1.54
CA ALA A 196 -12.89 -23.44 -2.86
C ALA A 196 -12.99 -22.34 -3.93
N PRO A 197 -12.34 -22.50 -5.11
CA PRO A 197 -12.44 -21.50 -6.19
C PRO A 197 -13.92 -21.22 -6.51
N ALA A 198 -14.23 -19.95 -6.75
CA ALA A 198 -15.57 -19.54 -7.13
C ALA A 198 -16.08 -20.44 -8.27
N LYS A 199 -17.25 -21.04 -8.10
CA LYS A 199 -17.87 -21.87 -9.16
C LYS A 199 -18.02 -20.96 -10.38
N ALA A 200 -17.31 -21.28 -11.46
CA ALA A 200 -17.55 -20.67 -12.75
C ALA A 200 -19.05 -20.66 -13.02
N ALA A 201 -19.62 -19.49 -13.29
CA ALA A 201 -21.02 -19.37 -13.66
C ALA A 201 -21.26 -20.29 -14.86
N SER A 202 -21.97 -21.40 -14.63
CA SER A 202 -22.36 -22.31 -15.69
C SER A 202 -23.30 -21.53 -16.64
N GLY A 203 -22.74 -21.09 -17.77
CA GLY A 203 -23.54 -20.56 -18.88
C GLY A 203 -24.56 -21.60 -19.25
N ASN A 204 -25.83 -21.30 -19.03
CA ASN A 204 -26.94 -22.05 -19.65
C ASN A 204 -26.95 -21.69 -21.12
N ALA A 205 -26.79 -22.74 -21.94
CA ALA A 205 -27.03 -22.75 -23.36
C ALA A 205 -28.53 -22.56 -23.68
#